data_43b5cf621c75d57c0e0dc08e46e6f4b5
#
_entry.id   43b5cf621c75d57c0e0dc08e46e6f4b5
#
_cell.length_a   1.000
_cell.length_b   1.000
_cell.length_c   1.000
_cell.angle_alpha   90.00
_cell.angle_beta   90.00
_cell.angle_gamma   90.00
#
_symmetry.space_group_name_H-M   'P 1'
#
loop_
_entity.id
_entity.type
_entity.pdbx_description
1 polymer ?
#
loop_
_entity_poly.entity_id
_entity_poly.type
_entity_poly.pdbx_seq_one_letter_code
_entity_poly.pdbx_strand_id
1 'polypeptide(L)'
;MSLRRRTARTPQLLLAAALSGVLLAPPAAAVTTTRPSPGGGVPLRVATYNIHAGAGPDGVFDLDRQVAELRSLDADVIGLQEVDRHWGARSAWRDLAGGLARRLRMHVSFAPIYSLDPAEPGGPRAEFGVAVLSRHRIVSAENHEITRLSTQDPNPVPAPAPGFGEVVVRVRGLPVHVYVTHLDYRPDPAVRVAQVADTRRIMAEDRGPKILLGDFNAEPAAAELAPLWKELTDADPGAPTFPAQAPVKRIDFVAVSKGGPGGGGPRGAVTVRRAWVPESTASDHRPVVADLLVRTRGR
;
A
#
# COMPACT_ATOMS: atom_id res chain seq x y z
N MET A 1 62.35 -71.94 -23.97
CA MET A 1 62.46 -71.76 -25.41
C MET A 1 61.22 -71.04 -25.91
N SER A 2 61.31 -69.75 -26.12
CA SER A 2 60.15 -68.93 -26.62
C SER A 2 60.71 -67.82 -27.50
N LEU A 3 60.31 -67.86 -28.73
CA LEU A 3 60.68 -66.88 -29.78
C LEU A 3 59.89 -65.60 -29.58
N ARG A 4 60.61 -64.48 -29.52
CA ARG A 4 60.06 -63.16 -29.62
C ARG A 4 59.82 -62.80 -31.10
N ARG A 5 58.57 -62.44 -31.44
CA ARG A 5 58.27 -61.76 -32.69
C ARG A 5 58.16 -60.25 -32.44
N ARG A 6 58.99 -59.49 -33.16
CA ARG A 6 58.93 -58.02 -33.24
C ARG A 6 57.91 -57.63 -34.32
N THR A 7 56.96 -56.84 -33.98
CA THR A 7 56.07 -56.18 -34.96
C THR A 7 56.45 -54.69 -35.08
N ALA A 8 56.71 -54.28 -36.33
CA ALA A 8 57.05 -52.90 -36.70
C ALA A 8 55.84 -52.00 -36.56
N ARG A 9 56.04 -50.78 -35.98
CA ARG A 9 55.05 -49.73 -35.94
C ARG A 9 55.31 -48.73 -37.00
N THR A 10 54.34 -48.52 -37.88
CA THR A 10 54.28 -47.41 -38.88
C THR A 10 53.79 -46.14 -38.16
N PRO A 11 54.36 -44.97 -38.47
CA PRO A 11 53.83 -43.71 -37.90
C PRO A 11 52.68 -43.20 -38.79
N GLN A 12 51.52 -43.00 -38.16
CA GLN A 12 50.40 -42.24 -38.76
C GLN A 12 50.61 -40.76 -38.54
N LEU A 13 50.68 -39.99 -39.61
CA LEU A 13 50.57 -38.52 -39.56
C LEU A 13 49.11 -38.12 -39.22
N LEU A 14 48.93 -37.43 -38.11
CA LEU A 14 47.69 -36.77 -37.77
C LEU A 14 47.73 -35.36 -38.34
N LEU A 15 46.85 -35.11 -39.34
CA LEU A 15 46.56 -33.81 -39.88
C LEU A 15 45.59 -33.09 -38.95
N ALA A 16 46.06 -32.08 -38.20
CA ALA A 16 45.21 -31.25 -37.36
C ALA A 16 44.52 -30.16 -38.20
N ALA A 17 43.24 -30.32 -38.44
CA ALA A 17 42.40 -29.26 -39.02
C ALA A 17 41.98 -28.27 -37.91
N ALA A 18 42.48 -27.04 -37.94
CA ALA A 18 42.06 -25.96 -37.09
C ALA A 18 40.70 -25.38 -37.59
N LEU A 19 39.62 -25.72 -36.93
CA LEU A 19 38.34 -25.02 -37.09
C LEU A 19 38.38 -23.72 -36.26
N SER A 20 38.51 -22.60 -36.95
CA SER A 20 38.30 -21.26 -36.37
C SER A 20 36.79 -21.01 -36.18
N GLY A 21 36.24 -21.33 -34.99
CA GLY A 21 34.89 -20.99 -34.64
C GLY A 21 34.76 -19.49 -34.37
N VAL A 22 34.08 -18.77 -35.25
CA VAL A 22 33.66 -17.38 -35.02
C VAL A 22 32.50 -17.43 -34.02
N LEU A 23 32.75 -17.08 -32.75
CA LEU A 23 31.73 -16.85 -31.74
C LEU A 23 30.98 -15.55 -32.08
N LEU A 24 29.81 -15.66 -32.71
CA LEU A 24 28.86 -14.57 -32.83
C LEU A 24 28.25 -14.33 -31.44
N ALA A 25 28.66 -13.24 -30.79
CA ALA A 25 27.98 -12.77 -29.58
C ALA A 25 26.54 -12.37 -29.93
N PRO A 26 25.52 -12.76 -29.10
CA PRO A 26 24.16 -12.32 -29.33
C PRO A 26 24.08 -10.79 -29.17
N PRO A 27 23.25 -10.11 -30.00
CA PRO A 27 23.07 -8.67 -29.87
C PRO A 27 22.55 -8.34 -28.47
N ALA A 28 23.22 -7.43 -27.78
CA ALA A 28 22.76 -6.87 -26.52
C ALA A 28 21.36 -6.26 -26.74
N ALA A 29 20.35 -6.82 -26.09
CA ALA A 29 19.03 -6.23 -26.11
C ALA A 29 19.14 -4.82 -25.55
N ALA A 30 18.95 -3.83 -26.40
CA ALA A 30 18.87 -2.44 -25.99
C ALA A 30 17.68 -2.31 -25.04
N VAL A 31 17.95 -2.09 -23.76
CA VAL A 31 16.95 -1.65 -22.80
C VAL A 31 16.51 -0.26 -23.26
N THR A 32 15.43 -0.22 -24.02
CA THR A 32 14.76 1.02 -24.38
C THR A 32 14.20 1.63 -23.10
N THR A 33 14.97 2.51 -22.48
CA THR A 33 14.44 3.43 -21.49
C THR A 33 13.49 4.38 -22.24
N THR A 34 12.20 4.02 -22.27
CA THR A 34 11.17 4.90 -22.81
C THR A 34 11.15 6.15 -21.92
N ARG A 35 11.71 7.25 -22.42
CA ARG A 35 11.46 8.57 -21.85
C ARG A 35 9.95 8.77 -21.80
N PRO A 36 9.39 9.19 -20.64
CA PRO A 36 7.97 9.52 -20.59
C PRO A 36 7.69 10.61 -21.64
N SER A 37 6.70 10.37 -22.48
CA SER A 37 6.24 11.39 -23.43
C SER A 37 5.83 12.66 -22.67
N PRO A 38 6.13 13.88 -23.16
CA PRO A 38 5.65 15.11 -22.56
C PRO A 38 4.11 15.06 -22.50
N GLY A 39 3.54 15.05 -21.28
CA GLY A 39 2.10 14.88 -21.03
C GLY A 39 1.66 13.50 -20.56
N GLY A 40 2.53 12.49 -20.55
CA GLY A 40 2.25 11.16 -20.00
C GLY A 40 2.29 11.16 -18.47
N GLY A 41 1.22 10.66 -17.81
CA GLY A 41 1.24 10.45 -16.36
C GLY A 41 2.09 9.24 -15.96
N VAL A 42 2.44 9.17 -14.68
CA VAL A 42 3.17 8.04 -14.10
C VAL A 42 2.15 7.03 -13.56
N PRO A 43 2.17 5.76 -14.00
CA PRO A 43 1.31 4.72 -13.43
C PRO A 43 1.72 4.44 -11.99
N LEU A 44 0.70 4.19 -11.16
CA LEU A 44 0.84 3.85 -9.76
C LEU A 44 -0.32 2.94 -9.35
N ARG A 45 -0.02 1.74 -8.86
CA ARG A 45 -1.02 0.87 -8.25
C ARG A 45 -1.04 1.09 -6.76
N VAL A 46 -2.22 1.34 -6.21
CA VAL A 46 -2.43 1.51 -4.78
C VAL A 46 -3.46 0.54 -4.25
N ALA A 47 -3.38 0.24 -2.96
CA ALA A 47 -4.41 -0.53 -2.27
C ALA A 47 -4.70 0.06 -0.90
N THR A 48 -5.92 -0.14 -0.40
CA THR A 48 -6.28 0.00 1.01
C THR A 48 -6.76 -1.32 1.55
N TYR A 49 -6.43 -1.63 2.80
CA TYR A 49 -6.81 -2.88 3.42
C TYR A 49 -6.85 -2.77 4.95
N ASN A 50 -8.04 -2.93 5.54
CA ASN A 50 -8.16 -3.18 6.96
C ASN A 50 -7.74 -4.63 7.23
N ILE A 51 -6.67 -4.84 7.99
CA ILE A 51 -6.05 -6.16 8.20
C ILE A 51 -6.52 -6.87 9.47
N HIS A 52 -7.46 -6.29 10.22
CA HIS A 52 -8.03 -6.87 11.43
C HIS A 52 -6.95 -7.43 12.38
N ALA A 53 -5.94 -6.61 12.69
CA ALA A 53 -4.80 -7.02 13.52
C ALA A 53 -4.08 -8.30 13.06
N GLY A 54 -4.19 -8.65 11.78
CA GLY A 54 -3.59 -9.85 11.19
C GLY A 54 -4.44 -11.11 11.30
N ALA A 55 -5.69 -11.00 11.75
CA ALA A 55 -6.62 -12.11 11.84
C ALA A 55 -7.57 -12.17 10.64
N GLY A 56 -7.95 -13.37 10.23
CA GLY A 56 -9.03 -13.56 9.26
C GLY A 56 -10.41 -13.57 9.92
N PRO A 57 -11.48 -13.83 9.14
CA PRO A 57 -12.83 -14.00 9.66
C PRO A 57 -12.97 -15.17 10.62
N ASP A 58 -12.00 -16.07 10.64
CA ASP A 58 -11.86 -17.19 11.57
C ASP A 58 -11.34 -16.77 12.97
N GLY A 59 -10.98 -15.48 13.14
CA GLY A 59 -10.37 -14.94 14.35
C GLY A 59 -8.93 -15.40 14.57
N VAL A 60 -8.33 -16.12 13.61
CA VAL A 60 -6.98 -16.67 13.75
C VAL A 60 -5.95 -15.68 13.21
N PHE A 61 -5.02 -15.27 14.07
CA PHE A 61 -3.87 -14.48 13.68
C PHE A 61 -2.92 -15.30 12.79
N ASP A 62 -2.63 -14.82 11.60
CA ASP A 62 -1.73 -15.45 10.65
C ASP A 62 -0.99 -14.42 9.78
N LEU A 63 0.26 -14.12 10.18
CA LEU A 63 1.09 -13.15 9.48
C LEU A 63 1.51 -13.63 8.08
N ASP A 64 1.66 -14.95 7.87
CA ASP A 64 2.02 -15.49 6.56
C ASP A 64 0.86 -15.35 5.57
N ARG A 65 -0.35 -15.58 6.03
CA ARG A 65 -1.59 -15.32 5.27
C ARG A 65 -1.69 -13.84 4.86
N GLN A 66 -1.43 -12.93 5.80
CA GLN A 66 -1.43 -11.48 5.50
C GLN A 66 -0.36 -11.11 4.46
N VAL A 67 0.85 -11.65 4.59
CA VAL A 67 1.93 -11.40 3.62
C VAL A 67 1.58 -11.95 2.24
N ALA A 68 0.98 -13.13 2.15
CA ALA A 68 0.55 -13.72 0.89
C ALA A 68 -0.50 -12.86 0.20
N GLU A 69 -1.50 -12.41 0.97
CA GLU A 69 -2.55 -11.51 0.50
C GLU A 69 -1.97 -10.19 -0.04
N LEU A 70 -1.23 -9.46 0.79
CA LEU A 70 -0.65 -8.17 0.40
C LEU A 70 0.28 -8.29 -0.81
N ARG A 71 1.00 -9.41 -0.95
CA ARG A 71 1.84 -9.67 -2.13
C ARG A 71 1.01 -9.87 -3.39
N SER A 72 -0.15 -10.54 -3.28
CA SER A 72 -1.04 -10.81 -4.42
C SER A 72 -1.65 -9.55 -5.02
N LEU A 73 -1.81 -8.47 -4.24
CA LEU A 73 -2.33 -7.18 -4.71
C LEU A 73 -1.39 -6.51 -5.71
N ASP A 74 -0.10 -6.87 -5.70
CA ASP A 74 0.96 -6.29 -6.54
C ASP A 74 0.95 -4.74 -6.53
N ALA A 75 0.59 -4.14 -5.39
CA ALA A 75 0.48 -2.70 -5.22
C ALA A 75 1.83 -2.05 -4.95
N ASP A 76 2.02 -0.83 -5.47
CA ASP A 76 3.19 0.00 -5.23
C ASP A 76 3.12 0.68 -3.86
N VAL A 77 1.90 1.05 -3.43
CA VAL A 77 1.62 1.67 -2.13
C VAL A 77 0.37 1.04 -1.53
N ILE A 78 0.42 0.70 -0.26
CA ILE A 78 -0.68 0.07 0.47
C ILE A 78 -0.94 0.85 1.77
N GLY A 79 -2.17 1.33 1.95
CA GLY A 79 -2.66 1.84 3.22
C GLY A 79 -3.29 0.71 4.03
N LEU A 80 -2.87 0.57 5.28
CA LEU A 80 -3.36 -0.47 6.18
C LEU A 80 -4.08 0.15 7.37
N GLN A 81 -5.19 -0.45 7.79
CA GLN A 81 -5.93 -0.12 8.98
C GLN A 81 -5.90 -1.29 9.96
N GLU A 82 -6.16 -1.03 11.22
CA GLU A 82 -6.09 -1.98 12.33
C GLU A 82 -4.74 -2.66 12.46
N VAL A 83 -3.68 -1.87 12.43
CA VAL A 83 -2.31 -2.35 12.54
C VAL A 83 -1.87 -2.33 14.00
N ASP A 84 -1.62 -3.51 14.57
CA ASP A 84 -1.05 -3.66 15.90
C ASP A 84 0.48 -3.59 15.86
N ARG A 85 1.06 -2.92 16.86
CA ARG A 85 2.47 -3.00 17.21
C ARG A 85 2.59 -3.28 18.69
N HIS A 86 2.97 -4.49 19.05
CA HIS A 86 3.07 -4.94 20.46
C HIS A 86 1.79 -4.68 21.26
N TRP A 87 0.63 -4.63 20.59
CA TRP A 87 -0.63 -4.19 21.19
C TRP A 87 -1.22 -5.20 22.15
N GLY A 88 -1.21 -6.50 21.80
CA GLY A 88 -1.84 -7.51 22.63
C GLY A 88 -1.73 -8.93 22.09
N ALA A 89 -2.33 -9.85 22.84
CA ALA A 89 -2.30 -11.28 22.50
C ALA A 89 -2.96 -11.60 21.16
N ARG A 90 -3.96 -10.83 20.73
CA ARG A 90 -4.68 -11.03 19.47
C ARG A 90 -3.76 -11.01 18.23
N SER A 91 -2.67 -10.28 18.31
CA SER A 91 -1.63 -10.18 17.26
C SER A 91 -0.30 -10.79 17.70
N ALA A 92 -0.33 -11.69 18.72
CA ALA A 92 0.84 -12.33 19.32
C ALA A 92 1.93 -11.31 19.72
N TRP A 93 1.53 -10.11 20.16
CA TRP A 93 2.43 -9.02 20.57
C TRP A 93 3.43 -8.63 19.47
N ARG A 94 3.09 -8.85 18.20
CA ARG A 94 3.99 -8.59 17.08
C ARG A 94 3.98 -7.11 16.67
N ASP A 95 5.11 -6.66 16.11
CA ASP A 95 5.17 -5.46 15.27
C ASP A 95 4.70 -5.84 13.86
N LEU A 96 3.38 -5.65 13.58
CA LEU A 96 2.81 -6.01 12.28
C LEU A 96 3.35 -5.10 11.17
N ALA A 97 3.43 -3.79 11.41
CA ALA A 97 3.90 -2.83 10.41
C ALA A 97 5.31 -3.18 9.92
N GLY A 98 6.27 -3.32 10.85
CA GLY A 98 7.63 -3.69 10.52
C GLY A 98 7.76 -5.12 10.01
N GLY A 99 6.97 -6.06 10.53
CA GLY A 99 6.94 -7.46 10.10
C GLY A 99 6.51 -7.61 8.65
N LEU A 100 5.42 -6.95 8.25
CA LEU A 100 4.90 -6.93 6.87
C LEU A 100 5.89 -6.24 5.93
N ALA A 101 6.41 -5.07 6.31
CA ALA A 101 7.36 -4.30 5.51
C ALA A 101 8.62 -5.10 5.15
N ARG A 102 9.22 -5.77 6.15
CA ARG A 102 10.42 -6.62 5.93
C ARG A 102 10.13 -7.77 4.97
N ARG A 103 9.00 -8.47 5.13
CA ARG A 103 8.65 -9.63 4.30
C ARG A 103 8.26 -9.26 2.88
N LEU A 104 7.65 -8.08 2.70
CA LEU A 104 7.27 -7.54 1.39
C LEU A 104 8.41 -6.75 0.72
N ARG A 105 9.49 -6.44 1.45
CA ARG A 105 10.60 -5.58 1.02
C ARG A 105 10.10 -4.18 0.63
N MET A 106 9.23 -3.62 1.45
CA MET A 106 8.66 -2.29 1.27
C MET A 106 9.15 -1.33 2.37
N HIS A 107 9.19 -0.05 2.08
CA HIS A 107 9.30 0.99 3.09
C HIS A 107 8.02 1.05 3.91
N VAL A 108 8.09 1.49 5.15
CA VAL A 108 6.93 1.61 6.04
C VAL A 108 6.93 2.92 6.80
N SER A 109 5.74 3.48 6.97
CA SER A 109 5.42 4.49 7.96
C SER A 109 4.24 4.00 8.78
N PHE A 110 4.32 4.11 10.09
CA PHE A 110 3.24 3.74 11.01
C PHE A 110 2.76 4.99 11.74
N ALA A 111 1.46 5.19 11.78
CA ALA A 111 0.79 6.31 12.45
C ALA A 111 -0.11 5.75 13.55
N PRO A 112 0.34 5.71 14.81
CA PRO A 112 -0.47 5.23 15.92
C PRO A 112 -1.67 6.12 16.17
N ILE A 113 -2.83 5.49 16.40
CA ILE A 113 -4.03 6.07 16.99
C ILE A 113 -3.88 6.04 18.52
N TYR A 114 -3.41 4.90 19.02
CA TYR A 114 -3.11 4.69 20.44
C TYR A 114 -1.64 4.30 20.60
N SER A 115 -1.02 4.84 21.66
CA SER A 115 0.33 4.49 22.08
C SER A 115 0.32 4.42 23.62
N LEU A 116 0.21 3.22 24.16
CA LEU A 116 0.10 2.93 25.58
C LEU A 116 1.45 2.49 26.14
N ASP A 117 1.57 2.51 27.46
CA ASP A 117 2.76 2.01 28.11
C ASP A 117 2.99 0.52 27.82
N PRO A 118 4.24 0.07 27.81
CA PRO A 118 4.56 -1.33 27.57
C PRO A 118 3.85 -2.25 28.56
N ALA A 119 3.48 -3.45 28.11
CA ALA A 119 2.94 -4.50 28.99
C ALA A 119 3.94 -4.91 30.07
N GLU A 120 5.26 -4.85 29.76
CA GLU A 120 6.33 -5.15 30.68
C GLU A 120 7.28 -3.94 30.79
N PRO A 121 7.83 -3.63 31.97
CA PRO A 121 8.77 -2.53 32.16
C PRO A 121 9.97 -2.63 31.21
N GLY A 122 10.26 -1.55 30.46
CA GLY A 122 11.37 -1.51 29.50
C GLY A 122 11.07 -2.20 28.16
N GLY A 123 9.87 -2.75 27.97
CA GLY A 123 9.41 -3.31 26.71
C GLY A 123 9.05 -2.23 25.66
N PRO A 124 8.67 -2.63 24.46
CA PRO A 124 8.15 -1.71 23.45
C PRO A 124 6.74 -1.23 23.83
N ARG A 125 6.39 -0.01 23.40
CA ARG A 125 5.05 0.53 23.61
C ARG A 125 4.00 -0.32 22.90
N ALA A 126 2.82 -0.43 23.53
CA ALA A 126 1.66 -1.07 22.93
C ALA A 126 0.95 -0.05 22.02
N GLU A 127 0.97 -0.27 20.72
CA GLU A 127 0.47 0.70 19.76
C GLU A 127 -0.52 0.05 18.77
N PHE A 128 -1.57 0.81 18.46
CA PHE A 128 -2.60 0.46 17.48
C PHE A 128 -2.82 1.64 16.55
N GLY A 129 -2.91 1.41 15.24
CA GLY A 129 -3.10 2.51 14.31
C GLY A 129 -3.22 2.09 12.86
N VAL A 130 -2.75 2.99 12.00
CA VAL A 130 -2.71 2.80 10.55
C VAL A 130 -1.27 2.80 10.05
N ALA A 131 -1.05 2.23 8.85
CA ALA A 131 0.29 2.22 8.26
C ALA A 131 0.24 2.43 6.75
N VAL A 132 1.34 2.92 6.19
CA VAL A 132 1.58 2.92 4.75
C VAL A 132 2.80 2.07 4.45
N LEU A 133 2.61 1.08 3.57
CA LEU A 133 3.69 0.34 2.94
C LEU A 133 3.94 0.90 1.54
N SER A 134 5.21 1.05 1.13
CA SER A 134 5.55 1.60 -0.19
C SER A 134 6.77 0.91 -0.80
N ARG A 135 6.67 0.51 -2.07
CA ARG A 135 7.84 0.12 -2.90
C ARG A 135 8.71 1.33 -3.23
N HIS A 136 8.11 2.51 -3.23
CA HIS A 136 8.80 3.76 -3.47
C HIS A 136 9.34 4.35 -2.16
N ARG A 137 10.42 5.13 -2.27
CA ARG A 137 10.98 5.80 -1.11
C ARG A 137 9.97 6.77 -0.49
N ILE A 138 9.73 6.64 0.80
CA ILE A 138 9.03 7.62 1.63
C ILE A 138 10.03 8.74 1.93
N VAL A 139 9.69 9.99 1.59
CA VAL A 139 10.57 11.15 1.77
C VAL A 139 10.18 12.01 2.96
N SER A 140 8.90 11.94 3.37
CA SER A 140 8.40 12.50 4.63
C SER A 140 7.25 11.65 5.13
N ALA A 141 7.01 11.71 6.43
CA ALA A 141 5.89 11.04 7.10
C ALA A 141 5.43 11.90 8.26
N GLU A 142 4.11 12.01 8.43
CA GLU A 142 3.47 12.76 9.51
C GLU A 142 2.28 11.98 10.04
N ASN A 143 2.00 12.13 11.34
CA ASN A 143 0.83 11.56 12.00
C ASN A 143 0.00 12.71 12.53
N HIS A 144 -0.99 13.12 11.76
CA HIS A 144 -1.85 14.25 12.09
C HIS A 144 -2.90 13.87 13.12
N GLU A 145 -3.34 14.88 13.87
CA GLU A 145 -4.49 14.78 14.76
C GLU A 145 -5.78 15.11 14.02
N ILE A 146 -6.77 14.25 14.16
CA ILE A 146 -8.17 14.48 13.77
C ILE A 146 -9.07 14.21 14.97
N THR A 147 -10.28 14.73 14.95
CA THR A 147 -11.26 14.46 16.00
C THR A 147 -11.47 12.97 16.17
N ARG A 148 -11.28 12.44 17.39
CA ARG A 148 -11.53 11.03 17.73
C ARG A 148 -12.33 10.91 19.00
N LEU A 149 -13.07 9.81 19.10
CA LEU A 149 -13.74 9.39 20.33
C LEU A 149 -13.04 8.11 20.80
N SER A 150 -12.25 8.22 21.85
CA SER A 150 -11.40 7.12 22.35
C SER A 150 -12.21 5.85 22.61
N THR A 151 -11.61 4.70 22.28
CA THR A 151 -12.11 3.37 22.69
C THR A 151 -11.38 2.85 23.92
N GLN A 152 -10.39 3.59 24.42
CA GLN A 152 -9.59 3.23 25.59
C GLN A 152 -10.01 4.00 26.86
N ASP A 153 -10.78 5.08 26.70
CA ASP A 153 -11.31 5.87 27.78
C ASP A 153 -12.72 5.34 28.15
N PRO A 154 -13.01 5.09 29.43
CA PRO A 154 -14.35 4.69 29.88
C PRO A 154 -15.42 5.80 29.73
N ASN A 155 -15.00 7.07 29.68
CA ASN A 155 -15.89 8.23 29.50
C ASN A 155 -15.37 9.14 28.38
N PRO A 156 -15.35 8.66 27.13
CA PRO A 156 -14.70 9.38 26.06
C PRO A 156 -15.49 10.63 25.65
N VAL A 157 -14.76 11.70 25.34
CA VAL A 157 -15.30 12.88 24.68
C VAL A 157 -14.57 13.07 23.35
N PRO A 158 -15.23 13.58 22.30
CA PRO A 158 -14.54 13.88 21.04
C PRO A 158 -13.43 14.90 21.27
N ALA A 159 -12.20 14.55 20.88
CA ALA A 159 -11.03 15.42 21.00
C ALA A 159 -10.04 15.17 19.86
N PRO A 160 -9.18 16.14 19.50
CA PRO A 160 -8.06 15.90 18.60
C PRO A 160 -7.16 14.79 19.15
N ALA A 161 -6.85 13.80 18.32
CA ALA A 161 -5.95 12.70 18.63
C ALA A 161 -5.31 12.15 17.35
N PRO A 162 -4.11 11.57 17.43
CA PRO A 162 -3.36 11.10 16.27
C PRO A 162 -4.02 9.94 15.55
N GLY A 163 -3.43 9.54 14.41
CA GLY A 163 -3.85 8.37 13.63
C GLY A 163 -4.44 8.70 12.27
N PHE A 164 -4.21 9.91 11.77
CA PHE A 164 -4.37 10.24 10.36
C PHE A 164 -2.97 10.35 9.74
N GLY A 165 -2.52 9.23 9.16
CA GLY A 165 -1.16 9.12 8.62
C GLY A 165 -1.02 9.78 7.26
N GLU A 166 0.03 10.58 7.08
CA GLU A 166 0.45 11.09 5.79
C GLU A 166 1.86 10.61 5.47
N VAL A 167 2.10 10.25 4.23
CA VAL A 167 3.44 10.08 3.68
C VAL A 167 3.56 10.77 2.32
N VAL A 168 4.73 11.31 2.03
CA VAL A 168 5.08 11.72 0.67
C VAL A 168 5.96 10.63 0.06
N VAL A 169 5.47 9.97 -0.99
CA VAL A 169 6.23 8.96 -1.74
C VAL A 169 6.79 9.56 -3.02
N ARG A 170 8.01 9.18 -3.40
CA ARG A 170 8.64 9.65 -4.64
C ARG A 170 8.49 8.64 -5.76
N VAL A 171 7.49 8.85 -6.61
CA VAL A 171 7.15 7.96 -7.73
C VAL A 171 7.81 8.48 -9.00
N ARG A 172 8.87 7.84 -9.49
CA ARG A 172 9.65 8.29 -10.68
C ARG A 172 10.02 9.78 -10.63
N GLY A 173 10.39 10.26 -9.44
CA GLY A 173 10.77 11.64 -9.21
C GLY A 173 9.61 12.57 -8.80
N LEU A 174 8.34 12.15 -8.95
CA LEU A 174 7.17 12.91 -8.54
C LEU A 174 6.88 12.72 -7.06
N PRO A 175 6.70 13.78 -6.25
CA PRO A 175 6.15 13.67 -4.92
C PRO A 175 4.64 13.44 -5.02
N VAL A 176 4.14 12.41 -4.33
CA VAL A 176 2.73 12.06 -4.22
C VAL A 176 2.39 11.96 -2.74
N HIS A 177 1.40 12.74 -2.29
CA HIS A 177 0.88 12.67 -0.93
C HIS A 177 -0.08 11.50 -0.83
N VAL A 178 0.20 10.59 0.10
CA VAL A 178 -0.66 9.45 0.40
C VAL A 178 -1.06 9.53 1.86
N TYR A 179 -2.36 9.60 2.08
CA TYR A 179 -2.99 9.64 3.39
C TYR A 179 -3.64 8.31 3.68
N VAL A 180 -3.62 7.91 4.95
CA VAL A 180 -4.29 6.72 5.44
C VAL A 180 -5.10 7.04 6.68
N THR A 181 -6.35 6.59 6.70
CA THR A 181 -7.30 6.83 7.81
C THR A 181 -8.04 5.55 8.19
N HIS A 182 -8.59 5.56 9.41
CA HIS A 182 -9.62 4.66 9.88
C HIS A 182 -10.61 5.51 10.65
N LEU A 183 -11.79 5.79 10.07
CA LEU A 183 -12.79 6.66 10.66
C LEU A 183 -13.59 5.93 11.74
N ASP A 184 -14.33 6.68 12.54
CA ASP A 184 -15.12 6.15 13.64
C ASP A 184 -16.19 5.16 13.16
N TYR A 185 -16.28 4.00 13.83
CA TYR A 185 -17.16 2.91 13.44
C TYR A 185 -18.58 3.00 14.00
N ARG A 186 -18.84 3.92 14.94
CA ARG A 186 -20.12 4.01 15.64
C ARG A 186 -21.24 4.41 14.68
N PRO A 187 -22.49 3.97 14.95
CA PRO A 187 -23.65 4.33 14.12
C PRO A 187 -23.90 5.83 14.04
N ASP A 188 -23.70 6.57 15.14
CA ASP A 188 -23.80 8.04 15.17
C ASP A 188 -22.67 8.65 14.29
N PRO A 189 -22.99 9.40 13.23
CA PRO A 189 -22.00 9.99 12.35
C PRO A 189 -21.30 11.23 12.91
N ALA A 190 -21.65 11.74 14.08
CA ALA A 190 -21.17 13.03 14.60
C ALA A 190 -19.62 13.10 14.63
N VAL A 191 -18.96 12.03 15.07
CA VAL A 191 -17.49 11.96 15.08
C VAL A 191 -16.94 11.90 13.67
N ARG A 192 -17.53 11.10 12.77
CA ARG A 192 -17.10 11.04 11.36
C ARG A 192 -17.26 12.37 10.63
N VAL A 193 -18.32 13.14 10.91
CA VAL A 193 -18.50 14.52 10.39
C VAL A 193 -17.30 15.38 10.74
N ALA A 194 -16.87 15.37 12.00
CA ALA A 194 -15.70 16.13 12.46
C ALA A 194 -14.41 15.59 11.84
N GLN A 195 -14.23 14.28 11.79
CA GLN A 195 -13.07 13.63 11.14
C GLN A 195 -12.94 13.99 9.67
N VAL A 196 -14.03 14.02 8.92
CA VAL A 196 -14.05 14.45 7.52
C VAL A 196 -13.67 15.91 7.38
N ALA A 197 -14.15 16.78 8.27
CA ALA A 197 -13.78 18.21 8.26
C ALA A 197 -12.28 18.39 8.53
N ASP A 198 -11.72 17.69 9.52
CA ASP A 198 -10.29 17.71 9.84
C ASP A 198 -9.44 17.16 8.69
N THR A 199 -9.82 16.00 8.14
CA THR A 199 -9.15 15.39 6.97
C THR A 199 -9.06 16.38 5.82
N ARG A 200 -10.16 17.05 5.47
CA ARG A 200 -10.19 18.05 4.39
C ARG A 200 -9.28 19.24 4.69
N ARG A 201 -9.32 19.76 5.92
CA ARG A 201 -8.46 20.88 6.36
C ARG A 201 -6.99 20.53 6.20
N ILE A 202 -6.56 19.37 6.72
CA ILE A 202 -5.17 18.91 6.64
C ILE A 202 -4.77 18.72 5.17
N MET A 203 -5.55 17.98 4.41
CA MET A 203 -5.24 17.75 2.99
C MET A 203 -5.20 19.03 2.15
N ALA A 204 -5.90 20.10 2.55
CA ALA A 204 -5.88 21.39 1.82
C ALA A 204 -4.55 22.14 1.93
N GLU A 205 -3.75 21.86 2.95
CA GLU A 205 -2.43 22.49 3.16
C GLU A 205 -1.41 22.02 2.13
N ASP A 206 -1.57 20.80 1.61
CA ASP A 206 -0.65 20.21 0.66
C ASP A 206 -0.90 20.61 -0.77
N ARG A 207 0.20 20.65 -1.54
CA ARG A 207 0.17 20.95 -2.97
C ARG A 207 0.66 19.72 -3.74
N GLY A 208 -0.14 19.25 -4.69
CA GLY A 208 0.25 18.12 -5.53
C GLY A 208 -0.80 17.02 -5.62
N PRO A 209 -0.45 15.88 -6.21
CA PRO A 209 -1.33 14.75 -6.28
C PRO A 209 -1.55 14.15 -4.88
N LYS A 210 -2.81 13.87 -4.56
CA LYS A 210 -3.23 13.33 -3.26
C LYS A 210 -4.02 12.04 -3.47
N ILE A 211 -3.76 11.07 -2.61
CA ILE A 211 -4.45 9.78 -2.56
C ILE A 211 -4.83 9.54 -1.10
N LEU A 212 -6.11 9.39 -0.83
CA LEU A 212 -6.64 9.04 0.50
C LEU A 212 -7.09 7.59 0.47
N LEU A 213 -6.53 6.80 1.38
CA LEU A 213 -6.78 5.39 1.57
C LEU A 213 -7.41 5.16 2.94
N GLY A 214 -8.41 4.28 3.04
CA GLY A 214 -8.93 4.01 4.39
C GLY A 214 -10.19 3.18 4.44
N ASP A 215 -10.45 2.70 5.64
CA ASP A 215 -11.76 2.25 6.10
C ASP A 215 -12.50 3.49 6.66
N PHE A 216 -13.55 3.90 5.97
CA PHE A 216 -14.31 5.08 6.35
C PHE A 216 -15.49 4.75 7.28
N ASN A 217 -15.76 3.47 7.51
CA ASN A 217 -16.88 3.00 8.33
C ASN A 217 -18.24 3.61 7.94
N ALA A 218 -18.36 4.03 6.70
CA ALA A 218 -19.56 4.64 6.11
C ALA A 218 -19.64 4.29 4.64
N GLU A 219 -20.85 4.12 4.10
CA GLU A 219 -21.06 3.84 2.69
C GLU A 219 -20.91 5.12 1.83
N PRO A 220 -20.65 5.02 0.51
CA PRO A 220 -20.35 6.17 -0.35
C PRO A 220 -21.39 7.28 -0.33
N ALA A 221 -22.67 6.92 -0.15
CA ALA A 221 -23.80 7.85 -0.12
C ALA A 221 -24.02 8.49 1.26
N ALA A 222 -23.23 8.13 2.28
CA ALA A 222 -23.36 8.69 3.61
C ALA A 222 -23.14 10.22 3.59
N ALA A 223 -24.03 10.95 4.24
CA ALA A 223 -24.05 12.41 4.19
C ALA A 223 -22.75 13.04 4.72
N GLU A 224 -22.14 12.41 5.73
CA GLU A 224 -20.86 12.83 6.32
C GLU A 224 -19.68 12.73 5.35
N LEU A 225 -19.73 11.84 4.34
CA LEU A 225 -18.70 11.72 3.33
C LEU A 225 -18.86 12.69 2.15
N ALA A 226 -20.05 13.27 1.96
CA ALA A 226 -20.34 14.16 0.84
C ALA A 226 -19.35 15.33 0.67
N PRO A 227 -18.79 15.94 1.74
CA PRO A 227 -17.78 16.97 1.60
C PRO A 227 -16.47 16.46 0.97
N LEU A 228 -16.04 15.21 1.22
CA LEU A 228 -14.86 14.63 0.58
C LEU A 228 -15.08 14.50 -0.93
N TRP A 229 -16.25 14.10 -1.35
CA TRP A 229 -16.58 13.89 -2.77
C TRP A 229 -16.66 15.19 -3.59
N LYS A 230 -16.68 16.34 -2.94
CA LYS A 230 -16.51 17.64 -3.63
C LYS A 230 -15.08 17.83 -4.14
N GLU A 231 -14.08 17.35 -3.41
CA GLU A 231 -12.65 17.57 -3.64
C GLU A 231 -11.93 16.35 -4.21
N LEU A 232 -12.41 15.16 -3.85
CA LEU A 232 -11.84 13.88 -4.25
C LEU A 232 -12.78 13.13 -5.21
N THR A 233 -12.18 12.29 -6.03
CA THR A 233 -12.87 11.26 -6.81
C THR A 233 -12.69 9.93 -6.10
N ASP A 234 -13.79 9.29 -5.77
CA ASP A 234 -13.82 7.89 -5.34
C ASP A 234 -13.42 7.00 -6.52
N ALA A 235 -12.51 6.06 -6.31
CA ALA A 235 -12.10 5.13 -7.35
C ALA A 235 -13.21 4.14 -7.75
N ASP A 236 -14.21 3.98 -6.89
CA ASP A 236 -15.42 3.18 -7.08
C ASP A 236 -15.17 1.80 -7.74
N PRO A 237 -14.78 0.79 -6.98
CA PRO A 237 -14.55 -0.56 -7.51
C PRO A 237 -15.84 -1.28 -7.93
N GLY A 238 -17.03 -0.71 -7.64
CA GLY A 238 -18.34 -1.29 -7.97
C GLY A 238 -18.71 -2.51 -7.12
N ALA A 239 -17.96 -2.83 -6.06
CA ALA A 239 -18.18 -4.02 -5.24
C ALA A 239 -18.03 -3.70 -3.74
N PRO A 240 -18.82 -4.37 -2.87
CA PRO A 240 -18.70 -4.23 -1.42
C PRO A 240 -17.42 -4.87 -0.88
N THR A 241 -16.98 -4.40 0.30
CA THR A 241 -15.71 -4.80 0.93
C THR A 241 -15.90 -5.53 2.26
N PHE A 242 -17.05 -5.37 2.91
CA PHE A 242 -17.33 -5.90 4.26
C PHE A 242 -18.71 -6.56 4.38
N PRO A 243 -18.85 -7.66 5.15
CA PRO A 243 -17.78 -8.51 5.67
C PRO A 243 -17.17 -9.37 4.55
N ALA A 244 -15.91 -9.76 4.67
CA ALA A 244 -15.15 -10.41 3.60
C ALA A 244 -15.79 -11.69 3.02
N GLN A 245 -16.44 -12.51 3.86
CA GLN A 245 -17.07 -13.78 3.45
C GLN A 245 -18.32 -13.59 2.60
N ALA A 246 -19.14 -12.57 2.92
CA ALA A 246 -20.37 -12.24 2.20
C ALA A 246 -20.55 -10.72 2.16
N PRO A 247 -19.79 -10.01 1.31
CA PRO A 247 -19.75 -8.55 1.35
C PRO A 247 -21.11 -7.93 0.99
N VAL A 248 -21.54 -6.98 1.82
CA VAL A 248 -22.80 -6.24 1.65
C VAL A 248 -22.60 -4.72 1.81
N LYS A 249 -21.47 -4.27 2.38
CA LYS A 249 -21.15 -2.86 2.59
C LYS A 249 -19.86 -2.49 1.86
N ARG A 250 -19.83 -1.34 1.24
CA ARG A 250 -18.61 -0.74 0.68
C ARG A 250 -18.16 0.39 1.59
N ILE A 251 -17.21 0.13 2.48
CA ILE A 251 -16.73 1.07 3.50
C ILE A 251 -15.24 1.37 3.40
N ASP A 252 -14.51 0.66 2.54
CA ASP A 252 -13.09 0.86 2.27
C ASP A 252 -12.92 1.63 0.96
N PHE A 253 -12.04 2.64 0.94
CA PHE A 253 -11.93 3.58 -0.17
C PHE A 253 -10.50 3.86 -0.62
N VAL A 254 -10.37 3.97 -1.92
CA VAL A 254 -9.27 4.69 -2.60
C VAL A 254 -9.89 5.95 -3.19
N ALA A 255 -9.54 7.12 -2.64
CA ALA A 255 -10.02 8.40 -3.14
C ALA A 255 -8.84 9.26 -3.61
N VAL A 256 -9.02 9.99 -4.71
CA VAL A 256 -7.91 10.71 -5.35
C VAL A 256 -8.28 12.17 -5.63
N SER A 257 -7.29 13.07 -5.59
CA SER A 257 -7.49 14.47 -5.88
C SER A 257 -8.03 14.70 -7.30
N LYS A 258 -9.09 15.48 -7.43
CA LYS A 258 -9.67 15.85 -8.73
C LYS A 258 -8.71 16.71 -9.54
N GLY A 259 -8.64 16.46 -10.85
CA GLY A 259 -8.14 17.42 -11.80
C GLY A 259 -9.15 18.55 -11.97
N GLY A 260 -8.71 19.79 -12.06
CA GLY A 260 -9.61 20.91 -12.33
C GLY A 260 -10.17 20.89 -13.76
N PRO A 261 -11.25 21.69 -14.04
CA PRO A 261 -11.85 21.79 -15.37
C PRO A 261 -10.80 22.12 -16.45
N GLY A 262 -10.86 21.42 -17.58
CA GLY A 262 -9.93 21.62 -18.69
C GLY A 262 -8.57 20.91 -18.56
N GLY A 263 -8.45 19.91 -17.65
CA GLY A 263 -7.18 19.20 -17.42
C GLY A 263 -6.15 20.03 -16.63
N GLY A 264 -6.55 21.21 -16.16
CA GLY A 264 -5.73 22.24 -15.51
C GLY A 264 -6.09 22.50 -14.06
N GLY A 265 -6.46 21.51 -13.27
CA GLY A 265 -6.64 21.65 -11.82
C GLY A 265 -5.34 22.06 -11.12
N PRO A 266 -5.41 22.58 -9.87
CA PRO A 266 -4.24 22.98 -9.13
C PRO A 266 -3.31 21.77 -8.97
N ARG A 267 -2.15 21.87 -9.59
CA ARG A 267 -0.95 21.04 -9.46
C ARG A 267 -1.18 19.60 -8.96
N GLY A 268 -1.41 18.66 -9.88
CA GLY A 268 -1.37 17.24 -9.57
C GLY A 268 -2.72 16.53 -9.69
N ALA A 269 -3.15 16.22 -10.93
CA ALA A 269 -4.29 15.37 -11.17
C ALA A 269 -3.92 13.89 -11.01
N VAL A 270 -4.77 13.15 -10.32
CA VAL A 270 -4.74 11.69 -10.30
C VAL A 270 -5.96 11.18 -11.07
N THR A 271 -5.73 10.31 -12.04
CA THR A 271 -6.79 9.69 -12.82
C THR A 271 -6.90 8.22 -12.44
N VAL A 272 -8.08 7.78 -12.08
CA VAL A 272 -8.39 6.35 -11.89
C VAL A 272 -8.52 5.69 -13.25
N ARG A 273 -7.78 4.61 -13.47
CA ARG A 273 -7.84 3.79 -14.69
C ARG A 273 -8.72 2.58 -14.50
N ARG A 274 -8.61 1.98 -13.32
CA ARG A 274 -9.36 0.81 -12.92
C ARG A 274 -9.37 0.72 -11.40
N ALA A 275 -10.46 0.21 -10.82
CA ALA A 275 -10.48 -0.21 -9.43
C ALA A 275 -11.22 -1.55 -9.33
N TRP A 276 -10.89 -2.35 -8.32
CA TRP A 276 -11.53 -3.65 -8.05
C TRP A 276 -11.34 -4.06 -6.59
N VAL A 277 -12.18 -4.99 -6.16
CA VAL A 277 -12.12 -5.64 -4.86
C VAL A 277 -11.73 -7.11 -5.09
N PRO A 278 -10.49 -7.52 -4.79
CA PRO A 278 -10.11 -8.94 -4.83
C PRO A 278 -10.90 -9.75 -3.80
N GLU A 279 -11.20 -11.00 -4.13
CA GLU A 279 -11.68 -11.93 -3.11
C GLU A 279 -10.57 -12.24 -2.12
N SER A 280 -10.88 -12.12 -0.83
CA SER A 280 -9.94 -12.38 0.25
C SER A 280 -10.67 -12.85 1.50
N THR A 281 -10.01 -13.70 2.26
CA THR A 281 -10.39 -14.12 3.62
C THR A 281 -9.22 -13.97 4.59
N ALA A 282 -8.23 -13.17 4.20
CA ALA A 282 -7.10 -12.90 5.08
C ALA A 282 -7.44 -11.88 6.19
N SER A 283 -8.54 -11.14 6.05
CA SER A 283 -9.15 -10.25 7.04
C SER A 283 -10.68 -10.42 6.99
N ASP A 284 -11.40 -9.79 7.90
CA ASP A 284 -12.86 -9.63 7.82
C ASP A 284 -13.31 -8.53 6.84
N HIS A 285 -12.36 -7.76 6.27
CA HIS A 285 -12.54 -6.89 5.11
C HIS A 285 -11.94 -7.50 3.84
N ARG A 286 -12.36 -7.01 2.68
CA ARG A 286 -11.68 -7.22 1.39
C ARG A 286 -10.88 -5.98 1.02
N PRO A 287 -9.68 -6.13 0.42
CA PRO A 287 -8.91 -4.97 -0.02
C PRO A 287 -9.56 -4.27 -1.22
N VAL A 288 -9.34 -2.97 -1.35
CA VAL A 288 -9.63 -2.22 -2.58
C VAL A 288 -8.32 -1.90 -3.26
N VAL A 289 -8.23 -2.23 -4.56
CA VAL A 289 -7.05 -1.96 -5.39
C VAL A 289 -7.43 -1.00 -6.50
N ALA A 290 -6.55 -0.03 -6.81
CA ALA A 290 -6.76 0.88 -7.92
C ALA A 290 -5.46 1.09 -8.74
N ASP A 291 -5.60 1.04 -10.06
CA ASP A 291 -4.59 1.47 -11.02
C ASP A 291 -4.82 2.95 -11.33
N LEU A 292 -3.85 3.77 -11.00
CA LEU A 292 -3.87 5.21 -11.11
C LEU A 292 -2.88 5.72 -12.14
N LEU A 293 -3.17 6.89 -12.70
CA LEU A 293 -2.24 7.67 -13.50
C LEU A 293 -2.02 9.02 -12.81
N VAL A 294 -0.84 9.23 -12.27
CA VAL A 294 -0.45 10.45 -11.58
C VAL A 294 0.20 11.41 -12.57
N ARG A 295 -0.30 12.64 -12.64
CA ARG A 295 0.23 13.67 -13.53
C ARG A 295 0.71 14.87 -12.73
N THR A 296 1.89 15.38 -13.09
CA THR A 296 2.26 16.77 -12.78
C THR A 296 1.94 17.64 -13.98
N ARG A 297 1.68 18.93 -13.78
CA ARG A 297 1.73 19.88 -14.87
C ARG A 297 3.11 19.82 -15.51
N GLY A 298 3.17 19.59 -16.81
CA GLY A 298 4.34 19.95 -17.59
C GLY A 298 4.69 21.43 -17.30
N ARG A 299 5.97 21.67 -17.10
CA ARG A 299 6.49 23.06 -17.06
C ARG A 299 6.19 23.77 -18.37
#